data_637f03b5e8d585f4e689880500371412
#
_entry.id   637f03b5e8d585f4e689880500371412
#
_cell.length_a   1.000
_cell.length_b   1.000
_cell.length_c   1.000
_cell.angle_alpha   90.00
_cell.angle_beta   90.00
_cell.angle_gamma   90.00
#
_symmetry.space_group_name_H-M   'P 1'
#
loop_
_entity.id
_entity.type
_entity.pdbx_description
1 polymer ?
#
loop_
_entity_poly.entity_id
_entity_poly.type
_entity_poly.pdbx_seq_one_letter_code
_entity_poly.pdbx_strand_id
1 'polypeptide(L)'
;MEKKYIVPLKEAVSGVLHGGVGTFRILIDEQISGAKNFSLLVNTTRAGAKGSEHTHDVEHCWYVLSGKGTMYLDGIGSRIEPQTAIYTPAHVLHKVDVDPEEDLTYVVIYAPPGPEQLLKQKGARAFESK
;
A
#
# COMPACT_ATOMS: atom_id res chain seq x y z
N MET A 1 10.20 -7.86 -23.52
CA MET A 1 8.87 -7.35 -23.23
C MET A 1 8.87 -5.83 -23.21
N GLU A 2 7.90 -5.24 -23.85
CA GLU A 2 7.83 -3.79 -23.96
C GLU A 2 7.42 -3.15 -22.65
N LYS A 3 8.10 -2.07 -22.26
CA LYS A 3 7.77 -1.34 -21.05
C LYS A 3 6.59 -0.42 -21.29
N LYS A 4 5.75 -0.26 -20.26
CA LYS A 4 4.57 0.61 -20.32
C LYS A 4 4.81 1.82 -19.42
N TYR A 5 4.64 3.00 -19.99
CA TYR A 5 4.81 4.26 -19.26
C TYR A 5 3.49 4.89 -18.84
N ILE A 6 2.40 4.50 -19.50
CA ILE A 6 1.05 4.97 -19.18
C ILE A 6 0.23 3.71 -18.87
N VAL A 7 -0.23 3.60 -17.61
CA VAL A 7 -0.84 2.36 -17.13
C VAL A 7 -2.19 2.67 -16.51
N PRO A 8 -3.29 2.40 -17.22
CA PRO A 8 -4.62 2.52 -16.63
C PRO A 8 -4.81 1.53 -15.48
N LEU A 9 -5.64 1.88 -14.52
CA LEU A 9 -5.86 1.04 -13.34
C LEU A 9 -6.30 -0.38 -13.72
N LYS A 10 -7.11 -0.52 -14.75
CA LYS A 10 -7.60 -1.84 -15.19
C LYS A 10 -6.49 -2.75 -15.69
N GLU A 11 -5.31 -2.22 -15.99
CA GLU A 11 -4.16 -3.00 -16.45
C GLU A 11 -3.15 -3.29 -15.34
N ALA A 12 -3.46 -2.92 -14.11
CA ALA A 12 -2.56 -3.12 -12.99
C ALA A 12 -2.30 -4.60 -12.72
N VAL A 13 -1.14 -4.90 -12.18
CA VAL A 13 -0.86 -6.22 -11.61
C VAL A 13 -1.50 -6.25 -10.24
N SER A 14 -2.52 -7.08 -10.06
CA SER A 14 -3.33 -7.03 -8.85
C SER A 14 -3.37 -8.39 -8.14
N GLY A 15 -3.72 -8.33 -6.86
CA GLY A 15 -3.87 -9.51 -6.02
C GLY A 15 -4.39 -9.12 -4.65
N VAL A 16 -4.29 -10.04 -3.70
CA VAL A 16 -4.81 -9.86 -2.35
C VAL A 16 -3.75 -9.18 -1.49
N LEU A 17 -4.17 -8.15 -0.74
CA LEU A 17 -3.30 -7.49 0.23
C LEU A 17 -2.96 -8.45 1.38
N HIS A 18 -1.82 -8.17 2.04
CA HIS A 18 -1.37 -8.95 3.18
C HIS A 18 -2.48 -9.06 4.23
N GLY A 19 -2.56 -10.23 4.87
CA GLY A 19 -3.61 -10.49 5.85
C GLY A 19 -5.01 -10.65 5.27
N GLY A 20 -5.18 -10.61 3.95
CA GLY A 20 -6.48 -10.77 3.31
C GLY A 20 -7.40 -9.58 3.48
N VAL A 21 -6.87 -8.40 3.86
CA VAL A 21 -7.69 -7.24 4.20
C VAL A 21 -8.11 -6.40 3.01
N GLY A 22 -7.68 -6.74 1.80
CA GLY A 22 -8.07 -5.95 0.63
C GLY A 22 -7.33 -6.38 -0.63
N THR A 23 -7.12 -5.43 -1.52
CA THR A 23 -6.56 -5.66 -2.86
C THR A 23 -5.39 -4.71 -3.11
N PHE A 24 -4.28 -5.23 -3.63
CA PHE A 24 -3.21 -4.37 -4.15
C PHE A 24 -3.32 -4.30 -5.66
N ARG A 25 -2.88 -3.17 -6.23
CA ARG A 25 -2.83 -2.98 -7.69
C ARG A 25 -1.56 -2.21 -8.00
N ILE A 26 -0.59 -2.90 -8.61
CA ILE A 26 0.70 -2.30 -8.95
C ILE A 26 0.59 -1.70 -10.35
N LEU A 27 0.85 -0.41 -10.45
CA LEU A 27 0.80 0.32 -11.71
C LEU A 27 2.17 0.58 -12.28
N ILE A 28 3.14 0.95 -11.43
CA ILE A 28 4.48 1.27 -11.87
C ILE A 28 5.47 0.50 -11.00
N ASP A 29 6.33 -0.28 -11.64
CA ASP A 29 7.48 -0.90 -11.00
C ASP A 29 8.56 -1.12 -12.06
N GLU A 30 9.62 -1.81 -11.71
CA GLU A 30 10.72 -2.02 -12.64
C GLU A 30 10.28 -2.88 -13.82
N GLN A 31 9.47 -3.90 -13.59
CA GLN A 31 9.04 -4.80 -14.67
C GLN A 31 8.03 -4.14 -15.60
N ILE A 32 7.09 -3.40 -15.05
CA ILE A 32 6.05 -2.76 -15.86
C ILE A 32 6.62 -1.61 -16.67
N SER A 33 7.34 -0.70 -16.03
CA SER A 33 7.74 0.59 -16.62
C SER A 33 9.25 0.80 -16.70
N GLY A 34 10.04 -0.04 -16.04
CA GLY A 34 11.47 0.17 -15.94
C GLY A 34 11.87 1.18 -14.85
N ALA A 35 10.94 1.47 -13.93
CA ALA A 35 11.22 2.42 -12.86
C ALA A 35 12.26 1.86 -11.90
N LYS A 36 13.29 2.64 -11.62
CA LYS A 36 14.43 2.20 -10.80
C LYS A 36 14.36 2.69 -9.37
N ASN A 37 13.71 3.83 -9.15
CA ASN A 37 13.83 4.53 -7.86
C ASN A 37 12.56 4.51 -7.04
N PHE A 38 11.46 4.02 -7.59
CA PHE A 38 10.18 3.95 -6.86
C PHE A 38 9.25 2.94 -7.52
N SER A 39 8.22 2.57 -6.78
CA SER A 39 7.07 1.86 -7.33
C SER A 39 5.80 2.60 -6.92
N LEU A 40 4.72 2.43 -7.69
CA LEU A 40 3.43 3.08 -7.41
C LEU A 40 2.31 2.07 -7.49
N LEU A 41 1.50 2.03 -6.43
CA LEU A 41 0.37 1.13 -6.32
C LEU A 41 -0.88 1.95 -5.98
N VAL A 42 -2.04 1.39 -6.29
CA VAL A 42 -3.32 1.85 -5.75
C VAL A 42 -3.94 0.67 -5.02
N ASN A 43 -4.06 0.80 -3.72
CA ASN A 43 -4.54 -0.28 -2.87
C ASN A 43 -5.89 0.06 -2.26
N THR A 44 -6.68 -0.97 -1.99
CA THR A 44 -7.95 -0.82 -1.28
C THR A 44 -7.94 -1.78 -0.09
N THR A 45 -8.22 -1.25 1.10
CA THR A 45 -8.36 -2.03 2.32
C THR A 45 -9.82 -1.98 2.74
N ARG A 46 -10.38 -3.14 3.11
CA ARG A 46 -11.83 -3.27 3.32
C ARG A 46 -12.32 -2.47 4.51
N ALA A 47 -13.58 -2.00 4.40
CA ALA A 47 -14.29 -1.35 5.49
C ALA A 47 -14.22 -2.21 6.76
N GLY A 48 -13.91 -1.58 7.89
CA GLY A 48 -13.84 -2.24 9.18
C GLY A 48 -12.61 -3.09 9.42
N ALA A 49 -11.67 -3.16 8.46
CA ALA A 49 -10.47 -3.96 8.62
C ALA A 49 -9.58 -3.41 9.72
N LYS A 50 -9.02 -4.32 10.53
CA LYS A 50 -8.02 -3.97 11.54
C LYS A 50 -6.67 -4.42 11.01
N GLY A 51 -5.72 -3.48 10.93
CA GLY A 51 -4.40 -3.76 10.41
C GLY A 51 -3.53 -4.52 11.38
N SER A 52 -2.48 -5.12 10.85
CA SER A 52 -1.41 -5.73 11.66
C SER A 52 -0.18 -4.86 11.57
N GLU A 53 0.45 -4.60 12.71
CA GLU A 53 1.66 -3.77 12.72
C GLU A 53 2.80 -4.45 11.99
N HIS A 54 3.50 -3.69 11.16
CA HIS A 54 4.65 -4.18 10.41
C HIS A 54 5.57 -3.01 10.03
N THR A 55 6.74 -3.35 9.50
CA THR A 55 7.71 -2.36 9.04
C THR A 55 8.18 -2.72 7.64
N HIS A 56 8.78 -1.74 6.97
CA HIS A 56 9.50 -1.95 5.72
C HIS A 56 10.90 -1.39 5.84
N ASP A 57 11.83 -1.93 5.06
CA ASP A 57 13.20 -1.44 5.00
C ASP A 57 13.31 -0.14 4.21
N VAL A 58 12.26 0.26 3.54
CA VAL A 58 12.22 1.45 2.69
C VAL A 58 11.16 2.40 3.20
N GLU A 59 11.32 3.67 2.90
CA GLU A 59 10.26 4.64 3.20
C GLU A 59 9.13 4.50 2.20
N HIS A 60 7.95 4.95 2.58
CA HIS A 60 6.83 5.00 1.64
C HIS A 60 5.88 6.12 2.02
N CYS A 61 5.03 6.48 1.08
CA CYS A 61 3.96 7.43 1.36
C CYS A 61 2.65 6.92 0.77
N TRP A 62 1.58 7.36 1.39
CA TRP A 62 0.23 7.14 0.90
C TRP A 62 -0.39 8.47 0.53
N TYR A 63 -1.33 8.44 -0.39
CA TYR A 63 -2.25 9.54 -0.61
C TYR A 63 -3.65 8.97 -0.65
N VAL A 64 -4.51 9.37 0.29
CA VAL A 64 -5.84 8.79 0.44
C VAL A 64 -6.77 9.35 -0.63
N LEU A 65 -7.41 8.45 -1.39
CA LEU A 65 -8.37 8.80 -2.44
C LEU A 65 -9.81 8.77 -1.91
N SER A 66 -10.16 7.76 -1.11
CA SER A 66 -11.51 7.61 -0.55
C SER A 66 -11.44 6.77 0.70
N GLY A 67 -12.44 6.93 1.56
CA GLY A 67 -12.51 6.22 2.83
C GLY A 67 -11.81 6.96 3.95
N LYS A 68 -11.98 6.47 5.17
CA LYS A 68 -11.43 7.08 6.39
C LYS A 68 -10.95 5.98 7.33
N GLY A 69 -10.07 6.36 8.24
CA GLY A 69 -9.55 5.42 9.23
C GLY A 69 -8.62 6.08 10.21
N THR A 70 -7.89 5.24 10.94
CA THR A 70 -6.86 5.69 11.87
C THR A 70 -5.54 5.04 11.46
N MET A 71 -4.55 5.86 11.16
CA MET A 71 -3.20 5.40 10.85
C MET A 71 -2.36 5.46 12.11
N TYR A 72 -1.71 4.35 12.43
CA TYR A 72 -0.82 4.26 13.58
C TYR A 72 0.62 4.23 13.10
N LEU A 73 1.41 5.19 13.56
CA LEU A 73 2.84 5.27 13.29
C LEU A 73 3.55 5.24 14.63
N ASP A 74 4.32 4.19 14.85
CA ASP A 74 5.05 3.98 16.10
C ASP A 74 4.11 4.04 17.32
N GLY A 75 2.93 3.44 17.17
CA GLY A 75 1.92 3.37 18.21
C GLY A 75 1.04 4.60 18.35
N ILE A 76 1.32 5.67 17.61
CA ILE A 76 0.57 6.91 17.72
C ILE A 76 -0.48 6.96 16.60
N GLY A 77 -1.76 6.99 16.98
CA GLY A 77 -2.86 7.00 16.03
C GLY A 77 -3.24 8.40 15.59
N SER A 78 -3.51 8.55 14.29
CA SER A 78 -3.99 9.80 13.70
C SER A 78 -5.08 9.50 12.72
N ARG A 79 -6.12 10.35 12.69
CA ARG A 79 -7.21 10.19 11.73
C ARG A 79 -6.74 10.53 10.32
N ILE A 80 -7.19 9.73 9.36
CA ILE A 80 -6.93 9.96 7.94
C ILE A 80 -8.26 9.99 7.19
N GLU A 81 -8.29 10.79 6.13
CA GLU A 81 -9.47 11.03 5.30
C GLU A 81 -9.01 11.33 3.87
N PRO A 82 -9.93 11.45 2.90
CA PRO A 82 -9.54 11.75 1.53
C PRO A 82 -8.68 13.01 1.42
N GLN A 83 -7.75 12.98 0.46
CA GLN A 83 -6.83 14.08 0.18
C GLN A 83 -5.83 14.33 1.33
N THR A 84 -5.46 13.25 2.01
CA THR A 84 -4.44 13.28 3.08
C THR A 84 -3.24 12.47 2.63
N ALA A 85 -2.04 13.05 2.79
CA ALA A 85 -0.79 12.35 2.55
C ALA A 85 -0.24 11.81 3.86
N ILE A 86 0.35 10.60 3.81
CA ILE A 86 0.94 9.97 4.98
C ILE A 86 2.36 9.57 4.61
N TYR A 87 3.33 10.06 5.36
CA TYR A 87 4.72 9.65 5.18
C TYR A 87 5.11 8.66 6.26
N THR A 88 5.63 7.51 5.85
CA THR A 88 6.11 6.48 6.79
C THR A 88 7.60 6.29 6.57
N PRO A 89 8.43 6.70 7.54
CA PRO A 89 9.89 6.45 7.44
C PRO A 89 10.19 4.96 7.42
N ALA A 90 11.36 4.62 6.87
CA ALA A 90 11.84 3.24 6.91
C ALA A 90 11.91 2.76 8.37
N HIS A 91 11.57 1.49 8.59
CA HIS A 91 11.65 0.80 9.89
C HIS A 91 10.66 1.29 10.96
N VAL A 92 9.75 2.20 10.61
CA VAL A 92 8.74 2.65 11.57
C VAL A 92 7.57 1.66 11.57
N LEU A 93 7.22 1.20 12.76
CA LEU A 93 6.10 0.28 12.95
C LEU A 93 4.80 1.00 12.61
N HIS A 94 4.00 0.40 11.73
CA HIS A 94 2.78 1.06 11.26
C HIS A 94 1.67 0.06 10.97
N LYS A 95 0.44 0.55 11.04
CA LYS A 95 -0.77 -0.17 10.61
C LYS A 95 -1.89 0.84 10.39
N VAL A 96 -2.93 0.41 9.70
CA VAL A 96 -4.15 1.21 9.55
C VAL A 96 -5.37 0.40 9.99
N ASP A 97 -6.26 1.04 10.72
CA ASP A 97 -7.58 0.52 11.02
C ASP A 97 -8.58 1.32 10.18
N VAL A 98 -9.38 0.64 9.38
CA VAL A 98 -10.32 1.28 8.45
C VAL A 98 -11.68 1.40 9.11
N ASP A 99 -12.32 2.58 8.99
CA ASP A 99 -13.65 2.80 9.52
C ASP A 99 -14.64 1.85 8.86
N PRO A 100 -15.73 1.49 9.55
CA PRO A 100 -16.66 0.47 9.03
C PRO A 100 -17.58 0.96 7.92
N GLU A 101 -17.61 2.26 7.61
CA GLU A 101 -18.57 2.81 6.67
C GLU A 101 -18.23 2.58 5.21
N GLU A 102 -16.94 2.51 4.87
CA GLU A 102 -16.53 2.27 3.48
C GLU A 102 -15.09 1.79 3.41
N ASP A 103 -14.72 1.23 2.25
CA ASP A 103 -13.35 0.82 1.99
C ASP A 103 -12.43 2.02 1.93
N LEU A 104 -11.16 1.82 2.29
CA LEU A 104 -10.11 2.82 2.18
C LEU A 104 -9.31 2.55 0.93
N THR A 105 -9.26 3.53 0.00
CA THR A 105 -8.48 3.43 -1.24
C THR A 105 -7.42 4.52 -1.23
N TYR A 106 -6.19 4.13 -1.55
CA TYR A 106 -5.05 5.04 -1.44
C TYR A 106 -3.95 4.68 -2.42
N VAL A 107 -3.21 5.71 -2.84
CA VAL A 107 -1.99 5.54 -3.62
C VAL A 107 -0.86 5.21 -2.65
N VAL A 108 0.02 4.28 -3.04
CA VAL A 108 1.21 3.94 -2.28
C VAL A 108 2.43 4.11 -3.18
N ILE A 109 3.45 4.80 -2.67
CA ILE A 109 4.73 4.92 -3.36
C ILE A 109 5.81 4.40 -2.42
N TYR A 110 6.55 3.38 -2.88
CA TYR A 110 7.74 2.86 -2.18
C TYR A 110 9.00 3.40 -2.85
N ALA A 111 9.94 3.92 -2.08
CA ALA A 111 11.19 4.46 -2.58
C ALA A 111 12.33 4.14 -1.62
N PRO A 112 13.26 3.27 -2.03
CA PRO A 112 13.30 2.54 -3.31
C PRO A 112 12.21 1.48 -3.40
N PRO A 113 11.98 0.92 -4.58
CA PRO A 113 10.99 -0.16 -4.73
C PRO A 113 11.46 -1.43 -4.04
N GLY A 114 10.56 -2.34 -3.79
CA GLY A 114 10.86 -3.62 -3.13
C GLY A 114 9.62 -4.27 -2.54
N PRO A 115 8.88 -3.60 -1.63
CA PRO A 115 7.73 -4.23 -1.00
C PRO A 115 6.66 -4.75 -1.96
N GLU A 116 6.48 -4.09 -3.12
CA GLU A 116 5.51 -4.57 -4.11
C GLU A 116 5.87 -5.97 -4.62
N GLN A 117 7.15 -6.33 -4.62
CA GLN A 117 7.56 -7.67 -5.06
C GLN A 117 7.15 -8.73 -4.04
N LEU A 118 7.15 -8.38 -2.77
CA LEU A 118 6.64 -9.30 -1.73
C LEU A 118 5.14 -9.52 -1.90
N LEU A 119 4.39 -8.48 -2.26
CA LEU A 119 2.97 -8.63 -2.56
C LEU A 119 2.75 -9.59 -3.72
N LYS A 120 3.54 -9.47 -4.78
CA LYS A 120 3.45 -10.39 -5.92
C LYS A 120 3.73 -11.84 -5.53
N GLN A 121 4.72 -12.06 -4.67
CA GLN A 121 5.16 -13.40 -4.32
C GLN A 121 4.29 -14.05 -3.26
N LYS A 122 3.85 -13.29 -2.27
CA LYS A 122 3.22 -13.83 -1.08
C LYS A 122 1.74 -13.44 -0.92
N GLY A 123 1.29 -12.42 -1.64
CA GLY A 123 -0.10 -11.99 -1.56
C GLY A 123 -0.53 -11.72 -0.14
N ALA A 124 -1.56 -12.42 0.33
CA ALA A 124 -2.13 -12.21 1.65
C ALA A 124 -1.13 -12.46 2.80
N ARG A 125 -0.02 -13.13 2.52
CA ARG A 125 1.00 -13.43 3.54
C ARG A 125 2.18 -12.47 3.52
N ALA A 126 2.17 -11.48 2.61
CA ALA A 126 3.22 -10.49 2.55
C ALA A 126 3.27 -9.71 3.88
N PHE A 127 4.47 -9.43 4.37
CA PHE A 127 4.72 -8.66 5.60
C PHE A 127 4.19 -9.32 6.87
N GLU A 128 3.85 -10.60 6.81
CA GLU A 128 3.38 -11.32 7.97
C GLU A 128 4.50 -11.46 9.00
N SER A 129 4.21 -11.20 10.27
CA SER A 129 5.15 -11.38 11.36
C SER A 129 5.36 -12.87 11.62
N LYS A 130 6.58 -13.22 11.99
CA LYS A 130 6.90 -14.60 12.32
C LYS A 130 6.95 -14.82 13.80
#